data_d7baaf0ab70d8b87b341da117379a6d1
#
_entry.id   d7baaf0ab70d8b87b341da117379a6d1
#
_cell.length_a   1.000
_cell.length_b   1.000
_cell.length_c   1.000
_cell.angle_alpha   90.00
_cell.angle_beta   90.00
_cell.angle_gamma   90.00
#
_symmetry.space_group_name_H-M   'P 1'
#
loop_
_entity.id
_entity.type
_entity.pdbx_description
1 polymer ?
#
loop_
_entity_poly.entity_id
_entity_poly.type
_entity_poly.pdbx_seq_one_letter_code
_entity_poly.pdbx_strand_id
1 'polypeptide(L)'
;MNLVFFSIKTKGVHNFVRRLTTVFSRFGFTELQTRRALYTVFESLEPYQGMPTFFIPAVVLERHPSLLAEIADHGAEIGIHGYVHNDYRTLSDVDQYKQTEKAISVFQEKRIPFQGFRNPYLGWTEESLQVFTELGFTYDSNDAVLHTVIDLDQLSPQLRSGYEKSLELFQAIECNSYTLRPYFVGSLLRIPTSIPDDEMLFDRLRISDAREVGRIWSSIMQSVYNLGGIYVLNLHPERAVLCKQALSALLSSTHDQPLPVWVTSLREVAQWWKERSQFRLNVTPLAPNRWQVEATCTTRATLLARHLVIETQPTTPWHGADVQVSSHLFSVNAAQCPCIGLSQQTSREVDDFLLEQGYPFVRCSPQDTQLYACYLDIPEGFGTAREEQAQQKSKLLQQIEELEAPLISYGCWPNGCRAALSITGDIDSVTIQDFFRRIVEV
;
A
#
# COMPACT_ATOMS: atom_id res chain seq x y z
N MET A 1 33.72 -19.99 -3.90
CA MET A 1 34.39 -19.60 -2.62
C MET A 1 33.38 -19.83 -1.51
N ASN A 2 33.71 -20.56 -0.45
CA ASN A 2 32.75 -21.00 0.54
C ASN A 2 32.20 -19.75 1.32
N LEU A 3 30.94 -19.42 1.11
CA LEU A 3 30.24 -18.25 1.69
C LEU A 3 30.38 -18.17 3.23
N VAL A 4 30.49 -19.32 3.90
CA VAL A 4 30.75 -19.45 5.32
C VAL A 4 32.14 -18.87 5.67
N PHE A 5 33.17 -19.23 4.90
CA PHE A 5 34.53 -18.72 5.09
C PHE A 5 34.64 -17.22 4.80
N PHE A 6 33.92 -16.72 3.79
CA PHE A 6 33.87 -15.29 3.46
C PHE A 6 33.19 -14.49 4.57
N SER A 7 32.08 -14.98 5.11
CA SER A 7 31.34 -14.33 6.19
C SER A 7 32.11 -14.30 7.51
N ILE A 8 32.84 -15.37 7.84
CA ILE A 8 33.70 -15.43 9.02
C ILE A 8 34.89 -14.45 8.88
N LYS A 9 35.50 -14.40 7.69
CA LYS A 9 36.68 -13.57 7.43
C LYS A 9 36.37 -12.07 7.41
N THR A 10 35.16 -11.69 6.95
CA THR A 10 34.75 -10.28 6.83
C THR A 10 34.03 -9.71 8.06
N LYS A 11 33.37 -10.55 8.86
CA LYS A 11 32.48 -10.10 9.95
C LYS A 11 32.79 -10.70 11.32
N GLY A 12 33.80 -11.58 11.41
CA GLY A 12 34.26 -12.24 12.65
C GLY A 12 33.35 -13.40 13.11
N VAL A 13 33.97 -14.37 13.81
CA VAL A 13 33.30 -15.60 14.30
C VAL A 13 32.10 -15.30 15.21
N HIS A 14 32.21 -14.32 16.07
CA HIS A 14 31.16 -13.94 17.03
C HIS A 14 29.86 -13.47 16.31
N ASN A 15 29.98 -12.65 15.29
CA ASN A 15 28.83 -12.20 14.50
C ASN A 15 28.21 -13.32 13.66
N PHE A 16 29.03 -14.26 13.21
CA PHE A 16 28.57 -15.45 12.51
C PHE A 16 27.75 -16.38 13.41
N VAL A 17 28.28 -16.70 14.61
CA VAL A 17 27.56 -17.53 15.60
C VAL A 17 26.24 -16.86 16.03
N ARG A 18 26.27 -15.54 16.28
CA ARG A 18 25.04 -14.82 16.66
C ARG A 18 23.98 -14.84 15.52
N ARG A 19 24.38 -14.74 14.26
CA ARG A 19 23.47 -14.89 13.12
C ARG A 19 22.90 -16.31 13.04
N LEU A 20 23.70 -17.32 13.20
CA LEU A 20 23.22 -18.70 13.23
C LEU A 20 22.21 -18.91 14.35
N THR A 21 22.52 -18.47 15.59
CA THR A 21 21.55 -18.60 16.70
C THR A 21 20.24 -17.87 16.43
N THR A 22 20.28 -16.67 15.81
CA THR A 22 19.08 -15.95 15.40
C THR A 22 18.28 -16.73 14.36
N VAL A 23 18.92 -17.28 13.32
CA VAL A 23 18.26 -18.10 12.30
C VAL A 23 17.62 -19.33 12.93
N PHE A 24 18.36 -20.07 13.79
CA PHE A 24 17.82 -21.24 14.50
C PHE A 24 16.66 -20.91 15.45
N SER A 25 16.65 -19.71 16.03
CA SER A 25 15.52 -19.27 16.89
C SER A 25 14.28 -18.88 16.12
N ARG A 26 14.44 -18.43 14.86
CA ARG A 26 13.34 -17.99 14.00
C ARG A 26 12.74 -19.11 13.15
N PHE A 27 13.58 -19.96 12.61
CA PHE A 27 13.17 -21.08 11.74
C PHE A 27 13.31 -22.42 12.47
N GLY A 28 12.26 -23.20 12.50
CA GLY A 28 12.31 -24.60 12.95
C GLY A 28 12.83 -25.55 11.87
N PHE A 29 13.07 -26.80 12.25
CA PHE A 29 13.36 -27.87 11.30
C PHE A 29 12.11 -28.39 10.57
N THR A 30 10.92 -28.01 11.06
CA THR A 30 9.61 -28.37 10.52
C THR A 30 8.76 -27.11 10.35
N GLU A 31 7.64 -27.22 9.65
CA GLU A 31 6.67 -26.12 9.43
C GLU A 31 6.04 -25.57 10.72
N LEU A 32 6.14 -26.27 11.84
CA LEU A 32 5.37 -25.97 13.07
C LEU A 32 5.64 -24.54 13.59
N GLN A 33 6.88 -24.07 13.52
CA GLN A 33 7.24 -22.74 14.01
C GLN A 33 6.66 -21.63 13.11
N THR A 34 6.81 -21.77 11.81
CA THR A 34 6.21 -20.86 10.83
C THR A 34 4.70 -20.88 10.90
N ARG A 35 4.09 -22.07 11.02
CA ARG A 35 2.64 -22.20 11.21
C ARG A 35 2.16 -21.40 12.43
N ARG A 36 2.81 -21.54 13.59
CA ARG A 36 2.47 -20.78 14.81
C ARG A 36 2.62 -19.27 14.60
N ALA A 37 3.66 -18.85 13.89
CA ALA A 37 3.90 -17.46 13.59
C ALA A 37 2.80 -16.87 12.68
N LEU A 38 2.39 -17.60 11.65
CA LEU A 38 1.28 -17.20 10.77
C LEU A 38 -0.05 -17.09 11.53
N TYR A 39 -0.36 -18.08 12.39
CA TYR A 39 -1.56 -18.04 13.23
C TYR A 39 -1.53 -16.88 14.24
N THR A 40 -0.36 -16.45 14.72
CA THR A 40 -0.25 -15.25 15.55
C THR A 40 -0.73 -14.00 14.81
N VAL A 41 -0.49 -13.90 13.49
CA VAL A 41 -0.98 -12.79 12.66
C VAL A 41 -2.50 -12.86 12.52
N PHE A 42 -3.06 -14.04 12.21
CA PHE A 42 -4.51 -14.23 12.13
C PHE A 42 -5.22 -13.87 13.42
N GLU A 43 -4.76 -14.42 14.56
CA GLU A 43 -5.31 -14.12 15.89
C GLU A 43 -5.29 -12.62 16.21
N SER A 44 -4.25 -11.91 15.77
CA SER A 44 -4.13 -10.47 15.98
C SER A 44 -5.13 -9.67 15.15
N LEU A 45 -5.46 -10.13 13.94
CA LEU A 45 -6.35 -9.46 12.98
C LEU A 45 -7.84 -9.81 13.19
N GLU A 46 -8.15 -10.95 13.82
CA GLU A 46 -9.53 -11.44 14.01
C GLU A 46 -10.47 -10.39 14.64
N PRO A 47 -10.09 -9.66 15.73
CA PRO A 47 -10.96 -8.66 16.35
C PRO A 47 -11.28 -7.48 15.41
N TYR A 48 -10.47 -7.27 14.38
CA TYR A 48 -10.59 -6.18 13.41
C TYR A 48 -11.22 -6.63 12.10
N GLN A 49 -11.63 -7.89 12.00
CA GLN A 49 -12.19 -8.52 10.79
C GLN A 49 -11.27 -8.36 9.57
N GLY A 50 -9.97 -8.20 9.80
CA GLY A 50 -8.95 -8.06 8.79
C GLY A 50 -8.36 -9.41 8.39
N MET A 51 -7.88 -9.51 7.13
CA MET A 51 -7.14 -10.67 6.65
C MET A 51 -5.76 -10.24 6.14
N PRO A 52 -4.70 -11.04 6.41
CA PRO A 52 -3.36 -10.73 5.94
C PRO A 52 -3.20 -11.05 4.45
N THR A 53 -2.21 -10.41 3.83
CA THR A 53 -1.69 -10.77 2.51
C THR A 53 -0.28 -11.31 2.66
N PHE A 54 -0.01 -12.53 2.19
CA PHE A 54 1.32 -13.12 2.20
C PHE A 54 1.88 -13.26 0.79
N PHE A 55 3.11 -12.78 0.56
CA PHE A 55 3.82 -12.97 -0.69
C PHE A 55 4.83 -14.10 -0.55
N ILE A 56 4.85 -15.00 -1.53
CA ILE A 56 5.54 -16.29 -1.41
C ILE A 56 6.34 -16.58 -2.68
N PRO A 57 7.66 -16.87 -2.60
CA PRO A 57 8.39 -17.42 -3.72
C PRO A 57 7.80 -18.77 -4.15
N ALA A 58 7.64 -18.99 -5.44
CA ALA A 58 6.99 -20.20 -5.95
C ALA A 58 7.70 -21.50 -5.51
N VAL A 59 9.02 -21.48 -5.35
CA VAL A 59 9.78 -22.63 -4.81
C VAL A 59 9.41 -22.97 -3.37
N VAL A 60 8.96 -22.00 -2.57
CA VAL A 60 8.47 -22.25 -1.21
C VAL A 60 7.11 -22.91 -1.27
N LEU A 61 6.23 -22.47 -2.19
CA LEU A 61 4.95 -23.13 -2.44
C LEU A 61 5.14 -24.58 -2.95
N GLU A 62 6.10 -24.84 -3.83
CA GLU A 62 6.43 -26.20 -4.29
C GLU A 62 6.81 -27.14 -3.13
N ARG A 63 7.52 -26.62 -2.12
CA ARG A 63 8.03 -27.40 -0.98
C ARG A 63 7.00 -27.60 0.12
N HIS A 64 6.12 -26.62 0.34
CA HIS A 64 5.17 -26.55 1.43
C HIS A 64 3.72 -26.32 0.99
N PRO A 65 3.22 -27.06 -0.02
CA PRO A 65 1.90 -26.78 -0.60
C PRO A 65 0.75 -26.94 0.42
N SER A 66 0.87 -27.87 1.35
CA SER A 66 -0.18 -28.13 2.36
C SER A 66 -0.32 -26.99 3.37
N LEU A 67 0.82 -26.42 3.83
CA LEU A 67 0.79 -25.27 4.74
C LEU A 67 0.18 -24.05 4.04
N LEU A 68 0.57 -23.79 2.78
CA LEU A 68 0.10 -22.62 2.06
C LEU A 68 -1.35 -22.74 1.61
N ALA A 69 -1.82 -23.94 1.28
CA ALA A 69 -3.24 -24.19 1.07
C ALA A 69 -4.05 -23.95 2.36
N GLU A 70 -3.57 -24.44 3.51
CA GLU A 70 -4.22 -24.23 4.81
C GLU A 70 -4.38 -22.75 5.15
N ILE A 71 -3.37 -21.93 4.98
CA ILE A 71 -3.48 -20.48 5.27
C ILE A 71 -4.37 -19.75 4.26
N ALA A 72 -4.38 -20.17 2.99
CA ALA A 72 -5.30 -19.65 1.99
C ALA A 72 -6.76 -20.01 2.33
N ASP A 73 -7.03 -21.26 2.73
CA ASP A 73 -8.35 -21.71 3.18
C ASP A 73 -8.80 -21.00 4.47
N HIS A 74 -7.84 -20.56 5.31
CA HIS A 74 -8.12 -19.72 6.48
C HIS A 74 -8.48 -18.27 6.15
N GLY A 75 -8.36 -17.88 4.89
CA GLY A 75 -8.78 -16.58 4.37
C GLY A 75 -7.64 -15.62 4.01
N ALA A 76 -6.37 -15.99 4.25
CA ALA A 76 -5.26 -15.16 3.80
C ALA A 76 -5.27 -14.99 2.28
N GLU A 77 -4.94 -13.81 1.84
CA GLU A 77 -4.55 -13.61 0.45
C GLU A 77 -3.11 -14.12 0.25
N ILE A 78 -2.91 -14.85 -0.85
CA ILE A 78 -1.57 -15.27 -1.27
C ILE A 78 -1.20 -14.53 -2.56
N GLY A 79 -0.08 -13.81 -2.53
CA GLY A 79 0.53 -13.16 -3.68
C GLY A 79 1.85 -13.83 -4.09
N ILE A 80 2.33 -13.53 -5.29
CA ILE A 80 3.59 -14.07 -5.82
C ILE A 80 4.76 -13.19 -5.39
N HIS A 81 5.87 -13.82 -4.94
CA HIS A 81 7.14 -13.19 -4.56
C HIS A 81 8.31 -13.64 -5.46
N GLY A 82 8.05 -13.78 -6.75
CA GLY A 82 8.98 -14.36 -7.71
C GLY A 82 8.95 -15.90 -7.72
N TYR A 83 9.75 -16.50 -8.62
CA TYR A 83 9.95 -17.95 -8.61
C TYR A 83 10.93 -18.35 -7.50
N VAL A 84 12.13 -17.76 -7.47
CA VAL A 84 13.07 -17.75 -6.37
C VAL A 84 13.22 -16.32 -5.85
N HIS A 85 13.86 -16.15 -4.68
CA HIS A 85 14.00 -14.82 -4.05
C HIS A 85 15.17 -14.02 -4.67
N ASN A 86 15.05 -13.67 -5.96
CA ASN A 86 16.01 -12.88 -6.73
C ASN A 86 15.67 -11.39 -6.76
N ASP A 87 16.68 -10.53 -6.78
CA ASP A 87 16.48 -9.11 -7.06
C ASP A 87 16.18 -8.91 -8.56
N TYR A 88 14.94 -8.54 -8.89
CA TYR A 88 14.48 -8.36 -10.26
C TYR A 88 15.25 -7.27 -11.02
N ARG A 89 15.83 -6.29 -10.34
CA ARG A 89 16.68 -5.25 -10.95
C ARG A 89 17.96 -5.80 -11.55
N THR A 90 18.37 -7.01 -11.15
CA THR A 90 19.56 -7.69 -11.68
C THR A 90 19.25 -8.63 -12.85
N LEU A 91 17.98 -8.84 -13.17
CA LEU A 91 17.52 -9.71 -14.23
C LEU A 91 17.28 -8.91 -15.53
N SER A 92 17.52 -9.54 -16.67
CA SER A 92 17.04 -9.00 -17.95
C SER A 92 15.50 -9.09 -18.03
N ASP A 93 14.87 -8.27 -18.90
CA ASP A 93 13.43 -8.27 -19.13
C ASP A 93 12.91 -9.68 -19.46
N VAL A 94 13.65 -10.41 -20.30
CA VAL A 94 13.34 -11.79 -20.69
C VAL A 94 13.39 -12.73 -19.48
N ASP A 95 14.35 -12.53 -18.57
CA ASP A 95 14.48 -13.37 -17.38
C ASP A 95 13.43 -13.00 -16.34
N GLN A 96 13.08 -11.72 -16.18
CA GLN A 96 11.95 -11.28 -15.34
C GLN A 96 10.64 -11.94 -15.80
N TYR A 97 10.36 -11.91 -17.12
CA TYR A 97 9.18 -12.54 -17.69
C TYR A 97 9.16 -14.05 -17.42
N LYS A 98 10.25 -14.77 -17.75
CA LYS A 98 10.37 -16.23 -17.54
C LYS A 98 10.23 -16.64 -16.07
N GLN A 99 10.85 -15.89 -15.16
CA GLN A 99 10.78 -16.16 -13.72
C GLN A 99 9.35 -15.97 -13.23
N THR A 100 8.67 -14.91 -13.67
CA THR A 100 7.29 -14.62 -13.30
C THR A 100 6.32 -15.65 -13.88
N GLU A 101 6.43 -15.99 -15.17
CA GLU A 101 5.62 -17.02 -15.82
C GLU A 101 5.79 -18.40 -15.15
N LYS A 102 7.02 -18.74 -14.79
CA LYS A 102 7.30 -19.97 -14.04
C LYS A 102 6.66 -19.98 -12.66
N ALA A 103 6.69 -18.85 -11.94
CA ALA A 103 6.02 -18.72 -10.68
C ALA A 103 4.49 -18.89 -10.83
N ILE A 104 3.89 -18.26 -11.82
CA ILE A 104 2.46 -18.40 -12.14
C ILE A 104 2.09 -19.87 -12.38
N SER A 105 2.91 -20.60 -13.16
CA SER A 105 2.67 -22.00 -13.48
C SER A 105 2.61 -22.88 -12.22
N VAL A 106 3.48 -22.62 -11.24
CA VAL A 106 3.48 -23.33 -9.95
C VAL A 106 2.20 -23.03 -9.16
N PHE A 107 1.80 -21.75 -9.07
CA PHE A 107 0.59 -21.36 -8.35
C PHE A 107 -0.67 -21.99 -8.98
N GLN A 108 -0.74 -22.04 -10.31
CA GLN A 108 -1.82 -22.68 -11.04
C GLN A 108 -1.84 -24.20 -10.81
N GLU A 109 -0.67 -24.87 -10.87
CA GLU A 109 -0.55 -26.31 -10.58
C GLU A 109 -1.02 -26.65 -9.17
N LYS A 110 -0.61 -25.83 -8.18
CA LYS A 110 -1.00 -26.02 -6.77
C LYS A 110 -2.42 -25.49 -6.47
N ARG A 111 -3.09 -24.86 -7.44
CA ARG A 111 -4.45 -24.28 -7.31
C ARG A 111 -4.55 -23.22 -6.22
N ILE A 112 -3.50 -22.45 -6.02
CA ILE A 112 -3.49 -21.30 -5.11
C ILE A 112 -3.85 -20.05 -5.95
N PRO A 113 -4.98 -19.38 -5.66
CA PRO A 113 -5.36 -18.16 -6.36
C PRO A 113 -4.41 -17.02 -5.97
N PHE A 114 -4.05 -16.19 -6.94
CA PHE A 114 -3.21 -15.01 -6.75
C PHE A 114 -3.75 -13.84 -7.58
N GLN A 115 -3.44 -12.62 -7.15
CA GLN A 115 -3.78 -11.39 -7.88
C GLN A 115 -2.64 -10.38 -7.87
N GLY A 116 -1.82 -10.40 -6.81
CA GLY A 116 -0.78 -9.44 -6.57
C GLY A 116 0.63 -9.99 -6.70
N PHE A 117 1.56 -9.08 -6.97
CA PHE A 117 2.99 -9.35 -7.01
C PHE A 117 3.75 -8.42 -6.05
N ARG A 118 4.73 -8.95 -5.34
CA ARG A 118 5.74 -8.19 -4.62
C ARG A 118 7.11 -8.73 -4.99
N ASN A 119 8.01 -7.85 -5.42
CA ASN A 119 9.38 -8.24 -5.75
C ASN A 119 10.18 -8.49 -4.48
N PRO A 120 11.09 -9.48 -4.48
CA PRO A 120 12.14 -9.56 -3.49
C PRO A 120 12.89 -8.24 -3.36
N TYR A 121 13.17 -7.84 -2.11
CA TYR A 121 13.81 -6.56 -1.78
C TYR A 121 13.03 -5.32 -2.24
N LEU A 122 11.74 -5.44 -2.58
CA LEU A 122 10.92 -4.39 -3.22
C LEU A 122 11.58 -3.85 -4.51
N GLY A 123 12.50 -4.64 -5.09
CA GLY A 123 13.33 -4.23 -6.22
C GLY A 123 12.61 -4.43 -7.56
N TRP A 124 12.14 -3.36 -8.17
CA TRP A 124 11.43 -3.38 -9.45
C TRP A 124 12.04 -2.41 -10.47
N THR A 125 11.68 -2.58 -11.73
CA THR A 125 12.01 -1.72 -12.86
C THR A 125 10.75 -1.44 -13.67
N GLU A 126 10.80 -0.49 -14.61
CA GLU A 126 9.66 -0.23 -15.51
C GLU A 126 9.27 -1.49 -16.31
N GLU A 127 10.26 -2.29 -16.69
CA GLU A 127 10.05 -3.57 -17.38
C GLU A 127 9.31 -4.57 -16.48
N SER A 128 9.57 -4.54 -15.17
CA SER A 128 8.83 -5.37 -14.21
C SER A 128 7.33 -5.07 -14.27
N LEU A 129 6.95 -3.78 -14.35
CA LEU A 129 5.54 -3.37 -14.41
C LEU A 129 4.88 -3.81 -15.71
N GLN A 130 5.62 -3.77 -16.83
CA GLN A 130 5.15 -4.28 -18.11
C GLN A 130 4.89 -5.80 -18.03
N VAL A 131 5.86 -6.55 -17.49
CA VAL A 131 5.74 -8.00 -17.28
C VAL A 131 4.51 -8.34 -16.42
N PHE A 132 4.28 -7.62 -15.32
CA PHE A 132 3.12 -7.87 -14.46
C PHE A 132 1.80 -7.56 -15.16
N THR A 133 1.76 -6.48 -15.94
CA THR A 133 0.60 -6.12 -16.75
C THR A 133 0.28 -7.17 -17.81
N GLU A 134 1.29 -7.60 -18.57
CA GLU A 134 1.16 -8.63 -19.64
C GLU A 134 0.73 -9.99 -19.08
N LEU A 135 1.23 -10.36 -17.91
CA LEU A 135 0.89 -11.62 -17.24
C LEU A 135 -0.39 -11.55 -16.39
N GLY A 136 -1.09 -10.40 -16.41
CA GLY A 136 -2.44 -10.27 -15.86
C GLY A 136 -2.53 -10.08 -14.35
N PHE A 137 -1.47 -9.58 -13.70
CA PHE A 137 -1.57 -9.18 -12.29
C PHE A 137 -2.50 -7.97 -12.13
N THR A 138 -3.27 -7.99 -11.05
CA THR A 138 -4.19 -6.91 -10.71
C THR A 138 -3.47 -5.75 -10.02
N TYR A 139 -2.49 -6.07 -9.18
CA TYR A 139 -1.72 -5.07 -8.45
C TYR A 139 -0.28 -5.52 -8.18
N ASP A 140 0.58 -4.55 -7.92
CA ASP A 140 1.89 -4.73 -7.29
C ASP A 140 2.00 -3.96 -5.98
N SER A 141 2.93 -4.36 -5.09
CA SER A 141 3.19 -3.68 -3.82
C SER A 141 4.69 -3.55 -3.59
N ASN A 142 5.34 -2.70 -4.41
CA ASN A 142 6.79 -2.58 -4.50
C ASN A 142 7.32 -1.19 -4.15
N ASP A 143 6.51 -0.12 -4.19
CA ASP A 143 6.97 1.21 -3.84
C ASP A 143 7.20 1.33 -2.34
N ALA A 144 8.46 1.41 -1.93
CA ALA A 144 8.85 1.59 -0.53
C ALA A 144 8.70 3.07 -0.13
N VAL A 145 7.74 3.36 0.74
CA VAL A 145 7.49 4.72 1.24
C VAL A 145 8.05 4.87 2.65
N LEU A 146 9.03 5.76 2.78
CA LEU A 146 9.72 6.06 4.03
C LEU A 146 8.92 7.03 4.90
N HIS A 147 8.59 6.58 6.10
CA HIS A 147 8.11 7.45 7.17
C HIS A 147 9.28 7.87 8.08
N THR A 148 9.54 9.17 8.20
CA THR A 148 10.66 9.74 8.97
C THR A 148 10.38 9.73 10.47
N VAL A 149 10.22 8.54 11.03
CA VAL A 149 9.91 8.31 12.46
C VAL A 149 11.13 7.92 13.29
N ILE A 150 12.29 7.77 12.65
CA ILE A 150 13.56 7.43 13.30
C ILE A 150 14.44 8.65 13.35
N ASP A 151 14.86 9.02 14.55
CA ASP A 151 15.85 10.10 14.75
C ASP A 151 17.26 9.55 14.47
N LEU A 152 17.78 9.86 13.28
CA LEU A 152 19.09 9.37 12.83
C LEU A 152 20.25 9.92 13.63
N ASP A 153 20.09 11.07 14.29
CA ASP A 153 21.16 11.71 15.07
C ASP A 153 21.39 11.01 16.42
N GLN A 154 20.41 10.25 16.89
CA GLN A 154 20.54 9.41 18.09
C GLN A 154 21.15 8.03 17.81
N LEU A 155 21.35 7.66 16.54
CA LEU A 155 21.91 6.37 16.18
C LEU A 155 23.44 6.39 16.23
N SER A 156 24.02 5.25 16.64
CA SER A 156 25.46 5.07 16.43
C SER A 156 25.78 5.06 14.92
N PRO A 157 27.01 5.48 14.50
CA PRO A 157 27.38 5.53 13.09
C PRO A 157 27.16 4.20 12.35
N GLN A 158 27.33 3.06 13.04
CA GLN A 158 27.13 1.73 12.46
C GLN A 158 25.65 1.40 12.22
N LEU A 159 24.76 1.76 13.16
CA LEU A 159 23.32 1.55 13.00
C LEU A 159 22.75 2.48 11.93
N ARG A 160 23.16 3.76 11.94
CA ARG A 160 22.80 4.73 10.92
C ARG A 160 23.19 4.25 9.53
N SER A 161 24.46 3.87 9.32
CA SER A 161 24.91 3.34 8.01
C SER A 161 24.18 2.07 7.60
N GLY A 162 23.82 1.19 8.54
CA GLY A 162 23.03 -0.01 8.25
C GLY A 162 21.61 0.31 7.82
N TYR A 163 20.98 1.30 8.42
CA TYR A 163 19.65 1.78 8.10
C TYR A 163 19.63 2.49 6.74
N GLU A 164 20.54 3.44 6.51
CA GLU A 164 20.68 4.18 5.25
C GLU A 164 20.87 3.23 4.06
N LYS A 165 21.71 2.19 4.19
CA LYS A 165 21.87 1.15 3.15
C LYS A 165 20.60 0.36 2.87
N SER A 166 19.72 0.20 3.85
CA SER A 166 18.41 -0.44 3.61
C SER A 166 17.48 0.49 2.83
N LEU A 167 17.51 1.80 3.09
CA LEU A 167 16.78 2.79 2.32
C LEU A 167 17.22 2.82 0.86
N GLU A 168 18.53 2.80 0.62
CA GLU A 168 19.10 2.70 -0.74
C GLU A 168 18.69 1.40 -1.44
N LEU A 169 18.74 0.27 -0.73
CA LEU A 169 18.34 -1.04 -1.26
C LEU A 169 16.89 -1.06 -1.71
N PHE A 170 15.99 -0.49 -0.89
CA PHE A 170 14.57 -0.44 -1.19
C PHE A 170 14.19 0.71 -2.13
N GLN A 171 15.14 1.56 -2.53
CA GLN A 171 14.86 2.77 -3.31
C GLN A 171 13.73 3.60 -2.69
N ALA A 172 13.86 3.83 -1.37
CA ALA A 172 12.84 4.45 -0.57
C ALA A 172 12.52 5.89 -1.00
N ILE A 173 11.24 6.23 -1.09
CA ILE A 173 10.73 7.58 -1.35
C ILE A 173 10.12 8.11 -0.06
N GLU A 174 10.41 9.35 0.30
CA GLU A 174 9.82 9.97 1.50
C GLU A 174 8.30 10.15 1.34
N CYS A 175 7.56 9.91 2.43
CA CYS A 175 6.10 9.98 2.45
C CYS A 175 5.51 11.36 2.12
N ASN A 176 6.27 12.44 2.32
CA ASN A 176 5.86 13.80 1.95
C ASN A 176 5.94 14.07 0.44
N SER A 177 6.68 13.22 -0.29
CA SER A 177 6.85 13.30 -1.75
C SER A 177 6.10 12.21 -2.51
N TYR A 178 5.27 11.44 -1.82
CA TYR A 178 4.54 10.31 -2.39
C TYR A 178 3.07 10.32 -1.93
N THR A 179 2.14 10.05 -2.84
CA THR A 179 0.76 9.82 -2.42
C THR A 179 0.65 8.50 -1.68
N LEU A 180 0.21 8.52 -0.41
CA LEU A 180 -0.02 7.32 0.39
C LEU A 180 -1.31 6.58 -0.02
N ARG A 181 -1.77 6.77 -1.25
CA ARG A 181 -2.95 6.13 -1.82
C ARG A 181 -2.53 5.29 -3.02
N PRO A 182 -3.19 4.16 -3.27
CA PRO A 182 -2.98 3.43 -4.51
C PRO A 182 -3.28 4.29 -5.74
N TYR A 183 -2.68 3.94 -6.87
CA TYR A 183 -2.97 4.55 -8.17
C TYR A 183 -2.68 3.57 -9.31
N PHE A 184 -3.39 3.71 -10.42
CA PHE A 184 -3.15 2.89 -11.60
C PHE A 184 -1.97 3.38 -12.44
N VAL A 185 -1.22 2.42 -12.98
CA VAL A 185 -0.30 2.59 -14.11
C VAL A 185 -0.79 1.63 -15.20
N GLY A 186 -1.46 2.15 -16.19
CA GLY A 186 -2.22 1.33 -17.14
C GLY A 186 -3.32 0.55 -16.44
N SER A 187 -3.27 -0.78 -16.50
CA SER A 187 -4.23 -1.66 -15.80
C SER A 187 -3.72 -2.20 -14.47
N LEU A 188 -2.44 -1.96 -14.11
CA LEU A 188 -1.81 -2.42 -12.89
C LEU A 188 -2.01 -1.40 -11.77
N LEU A 189 -2.60 -1.82 -10.65
CA LEU A 189 -2.71 -0.97 -9.48
C LEU A 189 -1.42 -1.01 -8.66
N ARG A 190 -0.82 0.16 -8.39
CA ARG A 190 0.33 0.30 -7.52
C ARG A 190 -0.14 0.57 -6.09
N ILE A 191 0.19 -0.33 -5.15
CA ILE A 191 -0.13 -0.18 -3.72
C ILE A 191 1.19 0.03 -2.96
N PRO A 192 1.41 1.19 -2.31
CA PRO A 192 2.67 1.46 -1.62
C PRO A 192 2.89 0.53 -0.43
N THR A 193 4.14 0.20 -0.14
CA THR A 193 4.58 -0.50 1.08
C THR A 193 5.28 0.48 2.01
N SER A 194 4.91 0.51 3.27
CA SER A 194 5.45 1.45 4.25
C SER A 194 6.70 0.90 4.93
N ILE A 195 7.71 1.75 5.08
CA ILE A 195 8.93 1.47 5.85
C ILE A 195 9.17 2.57 6.89
N PRO A 196 9.83 2.26 8.03
CA PRO A 196 10.54 1.02 8.36
C PRO A 196 9.61 -0.14 8.72
N ASP A 197 9.95 -1.32 8.20
CA ASP A 197 9.31 -2.60 8.47
C ASP A 197 9.90 -3.31 9.71
N ASP A 198 9.53 -4.56 9.94
CA ASP A 198 10.05 -5.37 11.06
C ASP A 198 11.54 -5.69 10.92
N GLU A 199 12.05 -5.95 9.71
CA GLU A 199 13.48 -6.22 9.49
C GLU A 199 14.32 -4.98 9.83
N MET A 200 13.90 -3.82 9.36
CA MET A 200 14.60 -2.57 9.61
C MET A 200 14.67 -2.26 11.10
N LEU A 201 13.56 -2.41 11.84
CA LEU A 201 13.50 -2.09 13.26
C LEU A 201 14.26 -3.11 14.13
N PHE A 202 13.99 -4.41 13.97
CA PHE A 202 14.60 -5.44 14.81
C PHE A 202 16.03 -5.79 14.40
N ASP A 203 16.33 -5.88 13.10
CA ASP A 203 17.62 -6.40 12.64
C ASP A 203 18.63 -5.29 12.31
N ARG A 204 18.20 -4.18 11.69
CA ARG A 204 19.10 -3.08 11.31
C ARG A 204 19.31 -2.13 12.50
N LEU A 205 18.22 -1.65 13.09
CA LEU A 205 18.27 -0.74 14.24
C LEU A 205 18.44 -1.45 15.58
N ARG A 206 18.22 -2.76 15.61
CA ARG A 206 18.36 -3.61 16.81
C ARG A 206 17.47 -3.18 17.97
N ILE A 207 16.29 -2.67 17.67
CA ILE A 207 15.31 -2.35 18.70
C ILE A 207 14.81 -3.68 19.27
N SER A 208 15.01 -3.91 20.55
CA SER A 208 14.64 -5.17 21.22
C SER A 208 13.32 -5.06 22.00
N ASP A 209 12.88 -3.86 22.33
CA ASP A 209 11.61 -3.61 23.03
C ASP A 209 10.46 -3.52 22.01
N ALA A 210 9.59 -4.55 22.00
CA ALA A 210 8.41 -4.58 21.15
C ALA A 210 7.43 -3.41 21.41
N ARG A 211 7.45 -2.80 22.61
CA ARG A 211 6.63 -1.62 22.91
C ARG A 211 7.14 -0.39 22.16
N GLU A 212 8.45 -0.27 21.99
CA GLU A 212 9.05 0.81 21.20
C GLU A 212 8.69 0.65 19.73
N VAL A 213 8.81 -0.55 19.18
CA VAL A 213 8.35 -0.85 17.80
C VAL A 213 6.87 -0.54 17.64
N GLY A 214 6.02 -0.91 18.61
CA GLY A 214 4.59 -0.59 18.60
C GLY A 214 4.33 0.92 18.56
N ARG A 215 5.08 1.73 19.34
CA ARG A 215 4.98 3.19 19.29
C ARG A 215 5.37 3.76 17.93
N ILE A 216 6.43 3.24 17.33
CA ILE A 216 6.87 3.64 15.98
C ILE A 216 5.77 3.34 14.94
N TRP A 217 5.25 2.11 14.91
CA TRP A 217 4.19 1.73 13.97
C TRP A 217 2.88 2.50 14.20
N SER A 218 2.50 2.75 15.44
CA SER A 218 1.33 3.58 15.76
C SER A 218 1.51 5.04 15.31
N SER A 219 2.75 5.57 15.40
CA SER A 219 3.07 6.91 14.90
C SER A 219 2.97 6.98 13.37
N ILE A 220 3.43 5.94 12.67
CA ILE A 220 3.24 5.84 11.21
C ILE A 220 1.74 5.79 10.88
N MET A 221 0.97 4.94 11.58
CA MET A 221 -0.48 4.85 11.37
C MET A 221 -1.17 6.19 11.58
N GLN A 222 -0.79 6.95 12.60
CA GLN A 222 -1.33 8.29 12.86
C GLN A 222 -1.03 9.26 11.70
N SER A 223 0.21 9.23 11.18
CA SER A 223 0.58 10.04 10.01
C SER A 223 -0.23 9.66 8.78
N VAL A 224 -0.35 8.36 8.48
CA VAL A 224 -1.15 7.83 7.38
C VAL A 224 -2.63 8.21 7.53
N TYR A 225 -3.17 8.11 8.74
CA TYR A 225 -4.55 8.50 9.05
C TYR A 225 -4.80 9.98 8.74
N ASN A 226 -3.90 10.86 9.16
CA ASN A 226 -4.01 12.30 8.92
C ASN A 226 -4.05 12.61 7.41
N LEU A 227 -3.26 11.89 6.61
CA LEU A 227 -3.20 12.02 5.16
C LEU A 227 -4.29 11.25 4.40
N GLY A 228 -5.11 10.45 5.08
CA GLY A 228 -6.16 9.64 4.46
C GLY A 228 -5.63 8.55 3.54
N GLY A 229 -4.44 8.04 3.83
CA GLY A 229 -3.72 7.05 3.03
C GLY A 229 -3.94 5.60 3.47
N ILE A 230 -3.06 4.72 2.99
CA ILE A 230 -2.95 3.33 3.43
C ILE A 230 -1.61 3.09 4.13
N TYR A 231 -1.65 2.40 5.26
CA TYR A 231 -0.47 1.81 5.87
C TYR A 231 -0.38 0.34 5.48
N VAL A 232 0.62 -0.02 4.68
CA VAL A 232 0.93 -1.41 4.34
C VAL A 232 2.16 -1.80 5.15
N LEU A 233 1.95 -2.47 6.27
CA LEU A 233 3.02 -2.99 7.10
C LEU A 233 3.50 -4.33 6.54
N ASN A 234 4.79 -4.45 6.24
CA ASN A 234 5.41 -5.71 5.88
C ASN A 234 6.00 -6.40 7.12
N LEU A 235 5.63 -7.67 7.32
CA LEU A 235 6.15 -8.53 8.38
C LEU A 235 6.83 -9.75 7.74
N HIS A 236 7.88 -10.22 8.36
CA HIS A 236 8.43 -11.52 8.01
C HIS A 236 7.92 -12.53 9.06
N PRO A 237 7.15 -13.55 8.68
CA PRO A 237 6.44 -14.42 9.62
C PRO A 237 7.33 -15.03 10.70
N GLU A 238 8.59 -15.32 10.41
CA GLU A 238 9.56 -15.82 11.39
C GLU A 238 9.84 -14.82 12.53
N ARG A 239 9.40 -13.56 12.41
CA ARG A 239 9.46 -12.52 13.46
C ARG A 239 8.10 -12.22 14.09
N ALA A 240 7.00 -12.79 13.57
CA ALA A 240 5.64 -12.45 14.02
C ALA A 240 5.45 -12.60 15.54
N VAL A 241 6.06 -13.61 16.15
CA VAL A 241 6.01 -13.80 17.61
C VAL A 241 6.70 -12.65 18.36
N LEU A 242 7.81 -12.12 17.83
CA LEU A 242 8.50 -10.94 18.38
C LEU A 242 7.64 -9.68 18.20
N CYS A 243 6.93 -9.60 17.08
CA CYS A 243 6.08 -8.47 16.72
C CYS A 243 4.72 -8.47 17.42
N LYS A 244 4.29 -9.55 18.06
CA LYS A 244 2.91 -9.71 18.58
C LYS A 244 2.45 -8.51 19.42
N GLN A 245 3.28 -8.05 20.36
CA GLN A 245 2.94 -6.89 21.21
C GLN A 245 2.91 -5.59 20.42
N ALA A 246 3.85 -5.40 19.49
CA ALA A 246 3.90 -4.22 18.63
C ALA A 246 2.69 -4.18 17.67
N LEU A 247 2.35 -5.32 17.08
CA LEU A 247 1.18 -5.47 16.20
C LEU A 247 -0.12 -5.19 16.96
N SER A 248 -0.24 -5.69 18.19
CA SER A 248 -1.41 -5.40 19.05
C SER A 248 -1.54 -3.89 19.34
N ALA A 249 -0.42 -3.21 19.63
CA ALA A 249 -0.43 -1.76 19.85
C ALA A 249 -0.84 -0.99 18.59
N LEU A 250 -0.28 -1.34 17.44
CA LEU A 250 -0.66 -0.76 16.15
C LEU A 250 -2.17 -0.94 15.87
N LEU A 251 -2.66 -2.16 15.97
CA LEU A 251 -4.07 -2.46 15.70
C LEU A 251 -5.00 -1.73 16.68
N SER A 252 -4.66 -1.67 17.97
CA SER A 252 -5.42 -0.90 18.95
C SER A 252 -5.49 0.58 18.58
N SER A 253 -4.39 1.16 18.07
CA SER A 253 -4.36 2.57 17.67
C SER A 253 -5.33 2.92 16.53
N THR A 254 -5.82 1.93 15.78
CA THR A 254 -6.84 2.15 14.74
C THR A 254 -8.22 2.44 15.34
N HIS A 255 -8.54 1.91 16.53
CA HIS A 255 -9.79 2.16 17.23
C HIS A 255 -9.80 3.51 17.95
N ASP A 256 -8.64 4.08 18.25
CA ASP A 256 -8.53 5.39 18.91
C ASP A 256 -8.79 6.57 17.95
N GLN A 257 -9.00 6.29 16.66
CA GLN A 257 -9.21 7.32 15.65
C GLN A 257 -10.67 7.80 15.61
N PRO A 258 -10.90 9.11 15.36
CA PRO A 258 -12.25 9.68 15.27
C PRO A 258 -13.13 9.05 14.19
N LEU A 259 -12.55 8.68 13.05
CA LEU A 259 -13.21 7.97 11.97
C LEU A 259 -12.59 6.57 11.79
N PRO A 260 -13.34 5.60 11.29
CA PRO A 260 -12.86 4.23 11.15
C PRO A 260 -11.61 4.11 10.27
N VAL A 261 -10.78 3.13 10.59
CA VAL A 261 -9.68 2.63 9.75
C VAL A 261 -10.08 1.27 9.18
N TRP A 262 -9.94 1.11 7.88
CA TRP A 262 -10.25 -0.14 7.19
C TRP A 262 -9.07 -1.12 7.28
N VAL A 263 -9.18 -2.11 8.14
CA VAL A 263 -8.19 -3.19 8.27
C VAL A 263 -8.52 -4.29 7.25
N THR A 264 -7.64 -4.53 6.25
CA THR A 264 -8.00 -5.31 5.08
C THR A 264 -6.80 -5.94 4.36
N SER A 265 -7.05 -6.90 3.44
CA SER A 265 -6.04 -7.45 2.52
C SER A 265 -5.78 -6.52 1.33
N LEU A 266 -4.66 -6.72 0.63
CA LEU A 266 -4.35 -5.96 -0.57
C LEU A 266 -5.29 -6.30 -1.75
N ARG A 267 -5.79 -7.52 -1.82
CA ARG A 267 -6.82 -7.94 -2.79
C ARG A 267 -8.08 -7.10 -2.66
N GLU A 268 -8.54 -6.88 -1.42
CA GLU A 268 -9.73 -6.05 -1.19
C GLU A 268 -9.47 -4.58 -1.48
N VAL A 269 -8.25 -4.09 -1.21
CA VAL A 269 -7.82 -2.75 -1.64
C VAL A 269 -7.88 -2.63 -3.16
N ALA A 270 -7.34 -3.61 -3.90
CA ALA A 270 -7.36 -3.59 -5.37
C ALA A 270 -8.79 -3.66 -5.91
N GLN A 271 -9.64 -4.50 -5.34
CA GLN A 271 -11.05 -4.58 -5.71
C GLN A 271 -11.78 -3.25 -5.46
N TRP A 272 -11.56 -2.62 -4.32
CA TRP A 272 -12.13 -1.32 -3.99
C TRP A 272 -11.65 -0.23 -4.94
N TRP A 273 -10.36 -0.20 -5.30
CA TRP A 273 -9.83 0.80 -6.22
C TRP A 273 -10.43 0.68 -7.62
N LYS A 274 -10.60 -0.55 -8.10
CA LYS A 274 -11.31 -0.83 -9.34
C LYS A 274 -12.78 -0.42 -9.27
N GLU A 275 -13.47 -0.67 -8.16
CA GLU A 275 -14.85 -0.27 -7.93
C GLU A 275 -15.00 1.26 -7.97
N ARG A 276 -14.19 1.98 -7.20
CA ARG A 276 -14.29 3.44 -7.10
C ARG A 276 -13.89 4.18 -8.37
N SER A 277 -13.00 3.65 -9.20
CA SER A 277 -12.66 4.24 -10.50
C SER A 277 -13.85 4.33 -11.46
N GLN A 278 -14.94 3.59 -11.17
CA GLN A 278 -16.20 3.63 -11.89
C GLN A 278 -17.19 4.69 -11.38
N PHE A 279 -16.92 5.35 -10.27
CA PHE A 279 -17.82 6.34 -9.69
C PHE A 279 -17.93 7.56 -10.61
N ARG A 280 -19.13 8.12 -10.70
CA ARG A 280 -19.41 9.29 -11.54
C ARG A 280 -20.28 10.26 -10.78
N LEU A 281 -20.11 11.55 -11.07
CA LEU A 281 -20.90 12.64 -10.53
C LEU A 281 -21.45 13.46 -11.71
N ASN A 282 -22.75 13.69 -11.71
CA ASN A 282 -23.38 14.62 -12.61
C ASN A 282 -23.85 15.85 -11.79
N VAL A 283 -23.40 17.04 -12.22
CA VAL A 283 -23.76 18.31 -11.58
C VAL A 283 -24.43 19.20 -12.62
N THR A 284 -25.71 19.52 -12.42
CA THR A 284 -26.51 20.31 -13.35
C THR A 284 -27.05 21.57 -12.68
N PRO A 285 -27.04 22.74 -13.35
CA PRO A 285 -27.62 23.95 -12.81
C PRO A 285 -29.15 23.84 -12.74
N LEU A 286 -29.74 24.15 -11.57
CA LEU A 286 -31.19 24.26 -11.37
C LEU A 286 -31.69 25.70 -11.44
N ALA A 287 -30.89 26.63 -10.88
CA ALA A 287 -31.16 28.06 -10.82
C ALA A 287 -29.83 28.80 -10.60
N PRO A 288 -29.77 30.12 -10.65
CA PRO A 288 -28.60 30.87 -10.23
C PRO A 288 -28.12 30.44 -8.84
N ASN A 289 -26.85 30.06 -8.72
CA ASN A 289 -26.21 29.58 -7.48
C ASN A 289 -26.83 28.32 -6.87
N ARG A 290 -27.59 27.54 -7.64
CA ARG A 290 -28.20 26.29 -7.18
C ARG A 290 -27.94 25.15 -8.16
N TRP A 291 -27.41 24.05 -7.66
CA TRP A 291 -26.97 22.89 -8.43
C TRP A 291 -27.69 21.62 -7.98
N GLN A 292 -28.06 20.79 -8.93
CA GLN A 292 -28.46 19.40 -8.65
C GLN A 292 -27.28 18.50 -8.80
N VAL A 293 -27.09 17.63 -7.84
CA VAL A 293 -26.01 16.64 -7.79
C VAL A 293 -26.63 15.26 -7.84
N GLU A 294 -26.15 14.45 -8.79
CA GLU A 294 -26.50 13.05 -8.93
C GLU A 294 -25.22 12.21 -8.92
N ALA A 295 -25.05 11.37 -7.89
CA ALA A 295 -23.91 10.52 -7.67
C ALA A 295 -24.21 9.08 -8.11
N THR A 296 -23.35 8.51 -8.95
CA THR A 296 -23.39 7.09 -9.32
C THR A 296 -22.23 6.39 -8.67
N CYS A 297 -22.49 5.60 -7.64
CA CYS A 297 -21.50 4.87 -6.86
C CYS A 297 -22.15 3.66 -6.17
N THR A 298 -21.34 2.81 -5.54
CA THR A 298 -21.84 1.70 -4.73
C THR A 298 -22.25 2.13 -3.33
N THR A 299 -22.95 1.26 -2.61
CA THR A 299 -23.38 1.52 -1.22
C THR A 299 -22.21 1.63 -0.23
N ARG A 300 -21.02 1.17 -0.62
CA ARG A 300 -19.78 1.29 0.17
C ARG A 300 -19.14 2.68 0.06
N ALA A 301 -19.54 3.47 -0.95
CA ALA A 301 -18.96 4.79 -1.19
C ALA A 301 -19.37 5.80 -0.11
N THR A 302 -18.46 6.68 0.24
CA THR A 302 -18.73 7.83 1.09
C THR A 302 -18.75 9.08 0.20
N LEU A 303 -19.89 9.76 0.11
CA LEU A 303 -20.01 11.01 -0.61
C LEU A 303 -19.73 12.17 0.33
N LEU A 304 -18.84 13.08 -0.08
CA LEU A 304 -18.35 14.19 0.72
C LEU A 304 -18.69 15.53 0.06
N ALA A 305 -19.03 16.52 0.88
CA ALA A 305 -19.27 17.88 0.45
C ALA A 305 -18.44 18.84 1.31
N ARG A 306 -17.72 19.76 0.67
CA ARG A 306 -16.84 20.76 1.29
C ARG A 306 -17.42 22.15 1.03
N HIS A 307 -17.49 23.00 2.07
CA HIS A 307 -17.98 24.38 1.99
C HIS A 307 -19.33 24.53 1.26
N LEU A 308 -20.22 23.57 1.47
CA LEU A 308 -21.54 23.52 0.84
C LEU A 308 -22.65 23.46 1.90
N VAL A 309 -23.74 24.16 1.63
CA VAL A 309 -24.97 24.02 2.39
C VAL A 309 -25.92 23.08 1.64
N ILE A 310 -26.27 21.97 2.28
CA ILE A 310 -27.17 20.95 1.75
C ILE A 310 -28.52 21.11 2.50
N GLU A 311 -29.55 21.59 1.79
CA GLU A 311 -30.83 21.92 2.40
C GLU A 311 -31.79 20.73 2.52
N THR A 312 -31.58 19.71 1.69
CA THR A 312 -32.57 18.63 1.47
C THR A 312 -32.42 17.45 2.42
N GLN A 313 -31.31 17.39 3.19
CA GLN A 313 -31.02 16.29 4.08
C GLN A 313 -29.98 16.64 5.14
N PRO A 314 -29.94 15.91 6.25
CA PRO A 314 -28.88 16.06 7.25
C PRO A 314 -27.54 15.62 6.71
N THR A 315 -26.47 16.27 7.17
CA THR A 315 -25.10 15.94 6.93
C THR A 315 -24.41 15.55 8.22
N THR A 316 -23.39 14.71 8.13
CA THR A 316 -22.58 14.31 9.29
C THR A 316 -21.17 14.90 9.13
N PRO A 317 -20.62 15.56 10.17
CA PRO A 317 -19.22 16.00 10.12
C PRO A 317 -18.29 14.83 9.73
N TRP A 318 -17.32 15.15 8.86
CA TRP A 318 -16.34 14.18 8.42
C TRP A 318 -14.95 14.58 8.94
N HIS A 319 -14.08 15.03 8.10
CA HIS A 319 -12.73 15.48 8.44
C HIS A 319 -12.48 16.88 7.88
N GLY A 320 -11.89 17.77 8.70
CA GLY A 320 -11.70 19.16 8.30
C GLY A 320 -13.02 19.86 7.98
N ALA A 321 -13.12 20.44 6.80
CA ALA A 321 -14.31 21.13 6.31
C ALA A 321 -15.30 20.22 5.57
N ASP A 322 -14.97 18.94 5.40
CA ASP A 322 -15.81 17.99 4.67
C ASP A 322 -16.94 17.45 5.57
N VAL A 323 -18.13 17.30 5.00
CA VAL A 323 -19.29 16.65 5.62
C VAL A 323 -19.74 15.47 4.74
N GLN A 324 -20.17 14.39 5.39
CA GLN A 324 -20.73 13.24 4.68
C GLN A 324 -22.18 13.50 4.28
N VAL A 325 -22.53 13.11 3.05
CA VAL A 325 -23.85 13.20 2.45
C VAL A 325 -24.43 11.80 2.31
N SER A 326 -25.65 11.56 2.76
CA SER A 326 -26.28 10.23 2.75
C SER A 326 -27.06 9.92 1.48
N SER A 327 -27.49 10.92 0.71
CA SER A 327 -28.24 10.73 -0.53
C SER A 327 -27.37 10.84 -1.77
N HIS A 328 -27.69 10.06 -2.77
CA HIS A 328 -27.03 10.13 -4.08
C HIS A 328 -27.68 11.16 -5.03
N LEU A 329 -28.83 11.73 -4.65
CA LEU A 329 -29.50 12.79 -5.38
C LEU A 329 -29.89 13.91 -4.41
N PHE A 330 -29.33 15.12 -4.59
CA PHE A 330 -29.56 16.25 -3.73
C PHE A 330 -29.28 17.58 -4.43
N SER A 331 -29.70 18.70 -3.84
CA SER A 331 -29.37 20.03 -4.32
C SER A 331 -28.49 20.79 -3.33
N VAL A 332 -27.61 21.63 -3.89
CA VAL A 332 -26.71 22.47 -3.12
C VAL A 332 -26.75 23.92 -3.59
N ASN A 333 -26.48 24.85 -2.68
CA ASN A 333 -26.30 26.25 -3.00
C ASN A 333 -24.81 26.57 -3.02
N ALA A 334 -24.32 27.02 -4.18
CA ALA A 334 -22.95 27.47 -4.38
C ALA A 334 -22.88 28.45 -5.54
N ALA A 335 -22.08 29.52 -5.41
CA ALA A 335 -21.88 30.49 -6.48
C ALA A 335 -21.18 29.87 -7.70
N GLN A 336 -20.37 28.87 -7.48
CA GLN A 336 -19.64 28.12 -8.51
C GLN A 336 -20.06 26.65 -8.50
N CYS A 337 -19.85 25.98 -9.63
CA CYS A 337 -20.10 24.54 -9.75
C CYS A 337 -19.23 23.76 -8.75
N PRO A 338 -19.81 22.92 -7.89
CA PRO A 338 -19.09 22.25 -6.82
C PRO A 338 -18.35 20.99 -7.29
N CYS A 339 -17.72 21.04 -8.44
CA CYS A 339 -16.82 20.01 -8.95
C CYS A 339 -15.61 20.66 -9.65
N ILE A 340 -14.61 19.86 -10.01
CA ILE A 340 -13.43 20.34 -10.71
C ILE A 340 -13.79 20.64 -12.16
N GLY A 341 -13.41 21.84 -12.64
CA GLY A 341 -13.35 22.19 -14.06
C GLY A 341 -12.01 21.72 -14.63
N LEU A 342 -12.04 21.00 -15.73
CA LEU A 342 -10.83 20.46 -16.35
C LEU A 342 -10.70 20.97 -17.79
N SER A 343 -9.51 21.45 -18.16
CA SER A 343 -9.22 21.88 -19.53
C SER A 343 -9.46 20.78 -20.55
N GLN A 344 -9.96 21.16 -21.73
CA GLN A 344 -10.07 20.24 -22.88
C GLN A 344 -8.71 19.64 -23.30
N GLN A 345 -7.60 20.32 -22.98
CA GLN A 345 -6.24 19.92 -23.36
C GLN A 345 -5.58 19.01 -22.31
N THR A 346 -6.13 18.93 -21.10
CA THR A 346 -5.56 18.07 -20.05
C THR A 346 -5.50 16.61 -20.50
N SER A 347 -4.40 15.95 -20.19
CA SER A 347 -4.14 14.57 -20.59
C SER A 347 -5.15 13.61 -19.96
N ARG A 348 -5.41 12.47 -20.63
CA ARG A 348 -6.31 11.43 -20.11
C ARG A 348 -5.77 10.74 -18.85
N GLU A 349 -4.48 10.69 -18.69
CA GLU A 349 -3.85 10.16 -17.47
C GLU A 349 -4.29 10.92 -16.22
N VAL A 350 -4.42 12.24 -16.34
CA VAL A 350 -4.93 13.09 -15.24
C VAL A 350 -6.42 12.83 -14.98
N ASP A 351 -7.21 12.62 -16.04
CA ASP A 351 -8.63 12.23 -15.90
C ASP A 351 -8.78 10.97 -15.05
N ASP A 352 -8.07 9.91 -15.46
CA ASP A 352 -8.12 8.61 -14.80
C ASP A 352 -7.66 8.71 -13.35
N PHE A 353 -6.58 9.46 -13.11
CA PHE A 353 -6.07 9.71 -11.77
C PHE A 353 -7.07 10.48 -10.88
N LEU A 354 -7.69 11.55 -11.39
CA LEU A 354 -8.68 12.30 -10.61
C LEU A 354 -9.88 11.42 -10.25
N LEU A 355 -10.39 10.64 -11.19
CA LEU A 355 -11.53 9.75 -10.96
C LEU A 355 -11.20 8.68 -9.91
N GLU A 356 -10.07 7.99 -10.06
CA GLU A 356 -9.66 6.97 -9.09
C GLU A 356 -9.33 7.55 -7.71
N GLN A 357 -8.94 8.83 -7.62
CA GLN A 357 -8.75 9.54 -6.36
C GLN A 357 -10.03 10.14 -5.79
N GLY A 358 -11.17 9.94 -6.46
CA GLY A 358 -12.50 10.35 -5.99
C GLY A 358 -12.83 11.82 -6.24
N TYR A 359 -12.18 12.44 -7.21
CA TYR A 359 -12.41 13.81 -7.63
C TYR A 359 -13.09 13.86 -9.00
N PRO A 360 -14.42 13.84 -9.07
CA PRO A 360 -15.14 14.00 -10.33
C PRO A 360 -14.91 15.39 -10.93
N PHE A 361 -14.91 15.47 -12.23
CA PHE A 361 -14.66 16.72 -12.96
C PHE A 361 -15.60 16.90 -14.15
N VAL A 362 -15.66 18.12 -14.67
CA VAL A 362 -16.32 18.45 -15.94
C VAL A 362 -15.29 19.10 -16.86
N ARG A 363 -15.15 18.58 -18.08
CA ARG A 363 -14.32 19.22 -19.10
C ARG A 363 -15.01 20.48 -19.60
N CYS A 364 -14.34 21.59 -19.54
CA CYS A 364 -14.88 22.89 -19.89
C CYS A 364 -13.94 23.71 -20.78
N SER A 365 -14.48 24.72 -21.43
CA SER A 365 -13.70 25.65 -22.24
C SER A 365 -12.97 26.67 -21.37
N PRO A 366 -11.89 27.31 -21.85
CA PRO A 366 -11.22 28.39 -21.11
C PRO A 366 -12.14 29.57 -20.73
N GLN A 367 -13.26 29.73 -21.43
CA GLN A 367 -14.24 30.78 -21.16
C GLN A 367 -15.10 30.48 -19.94
N ASP A 368 -15.22 29.21 -19.59
CA ASP A 368 -16.08 28.72 -18.50
C ASP A 368 -15.31 28.54 -17.18
N THR A 369 -14.03 28.87 -17.12
CA THR A 369 -13.18 28.66 -15.93
C THR A 369 -13.76 29.30 -14.67
N GLN A 370 -14.41 30.45 -14.81
CA GLN A 370 -15.04 31.19 -13.72
C GLN A 370 -16.24 30.44 -13.09
N LEU A 371 -16.81 29.47 -13.82
CA LEU A 371 -17.93 28.65 -13.31
C LEU A 371 -17.49 27.66 -12.25
N TYR A 372 -16.20 27.36 -12.15
CA TYR A 372 -15.64 26.33 -11.26
C TYR A 372 -14.78 26.95 -10.17
N ALA A 373 -14.91 26.47 -8.96
CA ALA A 373 -14.06 26.89 -7.84
C ALA A 373 -12.63 26.33 -7.94
N CYS A 374 -12.49 25.17 -8.59
CA CYS A 374 -11.21 24.56 -8.92
C CYS A 374 -11.14 24.33 -10.43
N TYR A 375 -10.17 24.91 -11.10
CA TYR A 375 -9.89 24.69 -12.53
C TYR A 375 -8.46 24.17 -12.70
N LEU A 376 -8.32 23.07 -13.44
CA LEU A 376 -7.03 22.45 -13.74
C LEU A 376 -6.77 22.44 -15.25
N ASP A 377 -5.51 22.73 -15.61
CA ASP A 377 -5.01 22.65 -16.99
C ASP A 377 -3.63 21.97 -16.96
N ILE A 378 -3.59 20.68 -17.30
CA ILE A 378 -2.39 19.83 -17.21
C ILE A 378 -2.25 19.05 -18.55
N PRO A 379 -1.85 19.72 -19.64
CA PRO A 379 -1.83 19.08 -20.96
C PRO A 379 -0.77 17.99 -21.09
N GLU A 380 0.37 18.14 -20.43
CA GLU A 380 1.49 17.19 -20.52
C GLU A 380 1.33 15.95 -19.63
N GLY A 381 0.29 15.95 -18.78
CA GLY A 381 0.08 14.85 -17.81
C GLY A 381 1.11 14.87 -16.68
N PHE A 382 1.47 13.68 -16.21
CA PHE A 382 2.51 13.50 -15.20
C PHE A 382 3.84 13.15 -15.89
N GLY A 383 4.97 13.54 -15.26
CA GLY A 383 6.30 13.21 -15.74
C GLY A 383 6.55 11.71 -15.86
N THR A 384 7.56 11.32 -16.62
CA THR A 384 7.89 9.91 -16.86
C THR A 384 8.80 9.31 -15.78
N ALA A 385 9.65 10.13 -15.14
CA ALA A 385 10.51 9.66 -14.06
C ALA A 385 9.69 9.35 -12.80
N ARG A 386 9.95 8.21 -12.17
CA ARG A 386 9.24 7.70 -11.00
C ARG A 386 9.01 8.74 -9.90
N GLU A 387 10.09 9.41 -9.48
CA GLU A 387 10.03 10.40 -8.40
C GLU A 387 9.26 11.65 -8.82
N GLU A 388 9.45 12.11 -10.05
CA GLU A 388 8.74 13.26 -10.60
C GLU A 388 7.23 12.98 -10.66
N GLN A 389 6.85 11.83 -11.19
CA GLN A 389 5.45 11.40 -11.27
C GLN A 389 4.81 11.32 -9.88
N ALA A 390 5.50 10.70 -8.92
CA ALA A 390 5.03 10.59 -7.54
C ALA A 390 4.82 11.96 -6.90
N GLN A 391 5.78 12.89 -7.06
CA GLN A 391 5.69 14.25 -6.53
C GLN A 391 4.56 15.05 -7.17
N GLN A 392 4.39 14.96 -8.50
CA GLN A 392 3.34 15.67 -9.20
C GLN A 392 1.95 15.20 -8.80
N LYS A 393 1.74 13.87 -8.68
CA LYS A 393 0.50 13.28 -8.19
C LYS A 393 0.20 13.70 -6.75
N SER A 394 1.19 13.62 -5.86
CA SER A 394 1.07 14.06 -4.46
C SER A 394 0.72 15.54 -4.36
N LYS A 395 1.41 16.39 -5.11
CA LYS A 395 1.17 17.82 -5.13
C LYS A 395 -0.22 18.19 -5.66
N LEU A 396 -0.69 17.51 -6.71
CA LEU A 396 -2.03 17.73 -7.25
C LEU A 396 -3.10 17.39 -6.20
N LEU A 397 -2.98 16.26 -5.51
CA LEU A 397 -3.92 15.89 -4.46
C LEU A 397 -3.89 16.90 -3.31
N GLN A 398 -2.71 17.32 -2.86
CA GLN A 398 -2.58 18.33 -1.82
C GLN A 398 -3.25 19.65 -2.22
N GLN A 399 -3.03 20.12 -3.44
CA GLN A 399 -3.68 21.34 -3.95
C GLN A 399 -5.21 21.26 -3.92
N ILE A 400 -5.79 20.09 -4.27
CA ILE A 400 -7.24 19.90 -4.24
C ILE A 400 -7.75 19.78 -2.80
N GLU A 401 -7.00 19.12 -1.91
CA GLU A 401 -7.40 18.92 -0.51
C GLU A 401 -7.33 20.20 0.33
N GLU A 402 -6.36 21.05 0.06
CA GLU A 402 -6.21 22.34 0.74
C GLU A 402 -7.11 23.46 0.17
N LEU A 403 -7.88 23.16 -0.88
CA LEU A 403 -8.72 24.15 -1.53
C LEU A 403 -9.89 24.55 -0.62
N GLU A 404 -9.98 25.80 -0.22
CA GLU A 404 -11.10 26.40 0.51
C GLU A 404 -12.23 26.83 -0.44
N ALA A 405 -12.84 25.85 -1.14
CA ALA A 405 -13.87 26.12 -2.14
C ALA A 405 -14.95 25.04 -2.12
N PRO A 406 -16.16 25.33 -2.64
CA PRO A 406 -17.24 24.36 -2.79
C PRO A 406 -16.78 23.17 -3.63
N LEU A 407 -16.80 21.95 -3.06
CA LEU A 407 -16.38 20.74 -3.75
C LEU A 407 -17.20 19.53 -3.29
N ILE A 408 -17.59 18.68 -4.23
CA ILE A 408 -18.14 17.37 -3.97
C ILE A 408 -17.13 16.32 -4.43
N SER A 409 -16.87 15.36 -3.57
CA SER A 409 -15.89 14.30 -3.83
C SER A 409 -16.33 12.98 -3.21
N TYR A 410 -15.63 11.91 -3.54
CA TYR A 410 -15.79 10.61 -2.90
C TYR A 410 -14.68 10.35 -1.89
N GLY A 411 -15.04 9.86 -0.71
CA GLY A 411 -14.09 9.40 0.30
C GLY A 411 -13.12 8.36 -0.27
N CYS A 412 -11.88 8.37 0.21
CA CYS A 412 -10.84 7.48 -0.31
C CYS A 412 -11.15 6.01 -0.05
N TRP A 413 -11.69 5.68 1.12
CA TRP A 413 -11.88 4.31 1.59
C TRP A 413 -13.37 3.98 1.75
N PRO A 414 -13.75 2.68 1.74
CA PRO A 414 -15.14 2.28 1.82
C PRO A 414 -15.74 2.51 3.21
N ASN A 415 -17.08 2.50 3.30
CA ASN A 415 -17.85 2.44 4.53
C ASN A 415 -17.53 3.55 5.55
N GLY A 416 -17.21 4.75 5.07
CA GLY A 416 -16.88 5.86 5.95
C GLY A 416 -15.48 5.79 6.58
N CYS A 417 -14.60 4.93 6.12
CA CYS A 417 -13.24 4.87 6.64
C CYS A 417 -12.38 6.05 6.15
N ARG A 418 -11.57 6.61 7.04
CA ARG A 418 -10.65 7.72 6.73
C ARG A 418 -9.31 7.22 6.17
N ALA A 419 -8.84 6.06 6.64
CA ALA A 419 -7.58 5.45 6.24
C ALA A 419 -7.74 3.93 6.13
N ALA A 420 -6.73 3.26 5.56
CA ALA A 420 -6.65 1.81 5.55
C ALA A 420 -5.36 1.29 6.20
N LEU A 421 -5.43 0.08 6.72
CA LEU A 421 -4.28 -0.67 7.24
C LEU A 421 -4.29 -2.07 6.63
N SER A 422 -3.19 -2.46 6.01
CA SER A 422 -2.98 -3.83 5.54
C SER A 422 -1.76 -4.44 6.21
N ILE A 423 -1.95 -5.60 6.82
CA ILE A 423 -0.84 -6.40 7.36
C ILE A 423 -0.43 -7.40 6.29
N THR A 424 0.79 -7.26 5.82
CA THR A 424 1.35 -8.15 4.80
C THR A 424 2.56 -8.88 5.35
N GLY A 425 2.99 -9.94 4.66
CA GLY A 425 4.22 -10.63 5.04
C GLY A 425 4.85 -11.37 3.89
N ASP A 426 6.19 -11.42 3.89
CA ASP A 426 6.96 -12.15 2.90
C ASP A 426 7.41 -13.48 3.50
N ILE A 427 6.88 -14.60 2.98
CA ILE A 427 7.23 -15.96 3.44
C ILE A 427 8.40 -16.48 2.61
N ASP A 428 9.57 -15.93 2.85
CA ASP A 428 10.80 -16.26 2.11
C ASP A 428 11.30 -17.68 2.36
N SER A 429 10.98 -18.22 3.51
CA SER A 429 11.40 -19.55 3.98
C SER A 429 10.44 -20.05 5.06
N VAL A 430 10.14 -21.33 5.06
CA VAL A 430 9.28 -21.98 6.07
C VAL A 430 10.12 -22.71 7.11
N THR A 431 11.22 -23.33 6.68
CA THR A 431 12.12 -24.10 7.53
C THR A 431 13.54 -23.55 7.45
N ILE A 432 14.39 -23.94 8.39
CA ILE A 432 15.82 -23.63 8.34
C ILE A 432 16.48 -24.19 7.09
N GLN A 433 15.98 -25.30 6.54
CA GLN A 433 16.48 -25.88 5.30
C GLN A 433 16.18 -24.96 4.11
N ASP A 434 14.98 -24.36 4.05
CA ASP A 434 14.63 -23.39 3.01
C ASP A 434 15.50 -22.15 3.09
N PHE A 435 15.75 -21.65 4.31
CA PHE A 435 16.64 -20.51 4.52
C PHE A 435 18.04 -20.74 3.92
N PHE A 436 18.61 -21.93 4.12
CA PHE A 436 19.93 -22.26 3.53
C PHE A 436 19.84 -22.49 2.02
N ARG A 437 18.77 -23.11 1.52
CA ARG A 437 18.56 -23.29 0.07
C ARG A 437 18.45 -21.95 -0.65
N ARG A 438 17.70 -20.99 -0.09
CA ARG A 438 17.57 -19.65 -0.64
C ARG A 438 18.92 -18.99 -0.93
N ILE A 439 19.94 -19.20 -0.09
CA ILE A 439 21.30 -18.63 -0.27
C ILE A 439 22.01 -19.22 -1.50
N VAL A 440 21.61 -20.40 -1.95
CA VAL A 440 22.26 -21.14 -3.06
C VAL A 440 21.47 -21.02 -4.35
N GLU A 441 20.18 -20.76 -4.27
CA GLU A 441 19.25 -20.68 -5.41
C GLU A 441 19.26 -19.30 -6.10
N VAL A 442 19.85 -18.31 -5.44
CA VAL A 442 19.97 -16.92 -5.92
C VAL A 442 21.31 -16.68 -6.62
#